data_57948806c46ff58e8f90c6d21dfd44b0
#
_entry.id   57948806c46ff58e8f90c6d21dfd44b0
#
_cell.length_a   1.000
_cell.length_b   1.000
_cell.length_c   1.000
_cell.angle_alpha   90.00
_cell.angle_beta   90.00
_cell.angle_gamma   90.00
#
_symmetry.space_group_name_H-M   'P 1'
#
loop_
_entity.id
_entity.type
_entity.pdbx_description
1 polymer ?
#
loop_
_entity_poly.entity_id
_entity_poly.type
_entity_poly.pdbx_seq_one_letter_code
_entity_poly.pdbx_strand_id
1 'polypeptide(L)'
;MIKHHIKHTNMELTPAISDYLGKKLASLEKFVDSNLESIARVEVGRTTNHHHKGDVFRAEINLEAGGSKFRAVVESDDLYRAIDEMRNEIMGEVIRASRKKRHLLRRGHQKIKDLMRRFRS
;
A
#
# COMPACT_ATOMS: atom_id res chain seq x y z
N MET A 1 6.83 -5.49 -10.78
CA MET A 1 5.52 -6.16 -10.75
C MET A 1 5.18 -6.57 -9.33
N ILE A 2 3.98 -6.28 -8.88
CA ILE A 2 3.54 -6.67 -7.54
C ILE A 2 2.84 -8.03 -7.63
N LYS A 3 3.37 -9.02 -6.92
CA LYS A 3 2.65 -10.29 -6.72
C LYS A 3 1.55 -10.05 -5.70
N HIS A 4 0.35 -10.53 -5.97
CA HIS A 4 -0.76 -10.32 -5.05
C HIS A 4 -1.46 -11.63 -4.72
N HIS A 5 -1.88 -11.73 -3.46
CA HIS A 5 -2.69 -12.82 -2.93
C HIS A 5 -3.95 -12.21 -2.34
N ILE A 6 -5.10 -12.68 -2.77
CA ILE A 6 -6.39 -12.15 -2.33
C ILE A 6 -7.13 -13.22 -1.54
N LYS A 7 -7.56 -12.85 -0.33
CA LYS A 7 -8.45 -13.67 0.51
C LYS A 7 -9.78 -12.97 0.65
N HIS A 8 -10.83 -13.74 0.83
CA HIS A 8 -12.16 -13.21 1.13
C HIS A 8 -12.76 -13.93 2.34
N THR A 9 -13.55 -13.21 3.12
CA THR A 9 -14.15 -13.70 4.35
C THR A 9 -15.61 -13.26 4.43
N ASN A 10 -16.51 -14.21 4.69
CA ASN A 10 -17.96 -13.99 4.82
C ASN A 10 -18.61 -13.32 3.60
N MET A 11 -18.01 -13.50 2.44
CA MET A 11 -18.54 -13.02 1.16
C MET A 11 -17.91 -13.80 0.03
N GLU A 12 -18.57 -13.79 -1.13
CA GLU A 12 -18.04 -14.40 -2.34
C GLU A 12 -17.17 -13.40 -3.09
N LEU A 13 -16.01 -13.85 -3.59
CA LEU A 13 -15.15 -13.04 -4.45
C LEU A 13 -15.62 -13.18 -5.89
N THR A 14 -16.49 -12.29 -6.33
CA THR A 14 -17.00 -12.30 -7.71
C THR A 14 -15.92 -11.87 -8.71
N PRO A 15 -16.06 -12.24 -10.00
CA PRO A 15 -15.13 -11.73 -11.03
C PRO A 15 -15.05 -10.22 -11.08
N ALA A 16 -16.17 -9.51 -10.88
CA ALA A 16 -16.19 -8.05 -10.85
C ALA A 16 -15.33 -7.47 -9.73
N ILE A 17 -15.42 -8.04 -8.53
CA ILE A 17 -14.61 -7.62 -7.37
C ILE A 17 -13.14 -7.94 -7.61
N SER A 18 -12.85 -9.14 -8.11
CA SER A 18 -11.48 -9.56 -8.42
C SER A 18 -10.83 -8.64 -9.45
N ASP A 19 -11.54 -8.30 -10.52
CA ASP A 19 -11.05 -7.39 -11.55
C ASP A 19 -10.82 -5.98 -11.00
N TYR A 20 -11.72 -5.50 -10.16
CA TYR A 20 -11.61 -4.19 -9.53
C TYR A 20 -10.37 -4.11 -8.62
N LEU A 21 -10.17 -5.12 -7.78
CA LEU A 21 -8.98 -5.24 -6.94
C LEU A 21 -7.71 -5.28 -7.80
N GLY A 22 -7.71 -6.07 -8.86
CA GLY A 22 -6.57 -6.19 -9.77
C GLY A 22 -6.17 -4.83 -10.38
N LYS A 23 -7.14 -4.05 -10.81
CA LYS A 23 -6.90 -2.70 -11.35
C LYS A 23 -6.32 -1.76 -10.29
N LYS A 24 -6.86 -1.80 -9.07
CA LYS A 24 -6.37 -0.94 -7.98
C LYS A 24 -4.96 -1.33 -7.55
N LEU A 25 -4.64 -2.62 -7.49
CA LEU A 25 -3.29 -3.08 -7.17
C LEU A 25 -2.31 -2.74 -8.30
N ALA A 26 -2.70 -2.87 -9.56
CA ALA A 26 -1.87 -2.48 -10.69
C ALA A 26 -1.53 -0.98 -10.66
N SER A 27 -2.45 -0.15 -10.17
CA SER A 27 -2.19 1.30 -10.05
C SER A 27 -1.11 1.64 -9.02
N LEU A 28 -0.78 0.72 -8.11
CA LEU A 28 0.31 0.91 -7.14
C LEU A 28 1.70 0.64 -7.72
N GLU A 29 1.79 -0.08 -8.82
CA GLU A 29 3.09 -0.49 -9.40
C GLU A 29 4.00 0.69 -9.75
N LYS A 30 3.42 1.84 -10.10
CA LYS A 30 4.15 3.07 -10.40
C LYS A 30 4.92 3.63 -9.21
N PHE A 31 4.50 3.28 -8.02
CA PHE A 31 5.03 3.84 -6.77
C PHE A 31 6.01 2.91 -6.07
N VAL A 32 6.17 1.70 -6.56
CA VAL A 32 7.13 0.72 -6.03
C VAL A 32 8.26 0.51 -7.04
N ASP A 33 9.45 0.20 -6.52
CA ASP A 33 10.61 -0.06 -7.37
C ASP A 33 10.42 -1.38 -8.11
N SER A 34 10.37 -1.32 -9.45
CA SER A 34 10.19 -2.49 -10.31
C SER A 34 11.36 -3.46 -10.27
N ASN A 35 12.53 -3.03 -9.81
CA ASN A 35 13.72 -3.86 -9.69
C ASN A 35 13.73 -4.69 -8.41
N LEU A 36 12.81 -4.42 -7.49
CA LEU A 36 12.67 -5.12 -6.21
C LEU A 36 11.39 -5.93 -6.19
N GLU A 37 11.43 -7.08 -5.50
CA GLU A 37 10.23 -7.88 -5.31
C GLU A 37 9.23 -7.15 -4.41
N SER A 38 7.98 -7.18 -4.80
CA SER A 38 6.88 -6.64 -4.02
C SER A 38 5.74 -7.65 -3.93
N ILE A 39 5.21 -7.82 -2.75
CA ILE A 39 4.11 -8.74 -2.47
C ILE A 39 3.01 -7.98 -1.74
N ALA A 40 1.79 -8.05 -2.27
CA ALA A 40 0.60 -7.51 -1.64
C ALA A 40 -0.31 -8.66 -1.20
N ARG A 41 -0.61 -8.71 0.09
CA ARG A 41 -1.62 -9.62 0.65
C ARG A 41 -2.85 -8.81 0.98
N VAL A 42 -3.93 -9.11 0.29
CA VAL A 42 -5.19 -8.38 0.42
C VAL A 42 -6.27 -9.30 0.98
N GLU A 43 -7.01 -8.79 1.94
CA GLU A 43 -8.19 -9.49 2.46
C GLU A 43 -9.39 -8.55 2.38
N VAL A 44 -10.46 -9.03 1.77
CA VAL A 44 -11.74 -8.33 1.72
C VAL A 44 -12.80 -9.20 2.36
N GLY A 45 -13.71 -8.60 3.06
CA GLY A 45 -14.74 -9.37 3.73
C GLY A 45 -15.86 -8.52 4.28
N ARG A 46 -16.91 -9.23 4.66
CA ARG A 46 -18.01 -8.66 5.40
C ARG A 46 -17.75 -8.89 6.89
N THR A 47 -17.81 -7.82 7.67
CA THR A 47 -17.61 -7.95 9.12
C THR A 47 -18.87 -8.50 9.79
N THR A 48 -18.67 -9.19 10.92
CA THR A 48 -19.78 -9.69 11.74
C THR A 48 -20.15 -8.75 12.89
N ASN A 49 -19.92 -7.45 12.71
CA ASN A 49 -20.19 -6.47 13.75
C ASN A 49 -21.71 -6.22 13.87
N HIS A 50 -22.32 -6.79 14.89
CA HIS A 50 -23.75 -6.71 15.14
C HIS A 50 -24.25 -5.35 15.64
N HIS A 51 -23.36 -4.41 15.91
CA HIS A 51 -23.72 -3.08 16.41
C HIS A 51 -24.10 -2.10 15.29
N HIS A 52 -23.85 -2.46 14.03
CA HIS A 52 -24.19 -1.64 12.89
C HIS A 52 -25.44 -2.14 12.17
N LYS A 53 -26.30 -1.22 11.76
CA LYS A 53 -27.41 -1.52 10.86
C LYS A 53 -26.87 -1.66 9.44
N GLY A 54 -27.08 -2.81 8.83
CA GLY A 54 -26.62 -3.12 7.48
C GLY A 54 -25.25 -3.76 7.44
N ASP A 55 -24.77 -4.01 6.24
CA ASP A 55 -23.50 -4.67 6.00
C ASP A 55 -22.34 -3.70 6.20
N VAL A 56 -21.29 -4.17 6.84
CA VAL A 56 -20.02 -3.47 6.93
C VAL A 56 -18.96 -4.31 6.25
N PHE A 57 -18.26 -3.73 5.30
CA PHE A 57 -17.19 -4.38 4.55
C PHE A 57 -15.83 -3.89 5.05
N ARG A 58 -14.86 -4.79 5.02
CA ARG A 58 -13.50 -4.51 5.45
C ARG A 58 -12.54 -4.86 4.32
N ALA A 59 -11.63 -3.96 4.02
CA ALA A 59 -10.54 -4.18 3.08
C ALA A 59 -9.21 -3.95 3.80
N GLU A 60 -8.31 -4.92 3.69
CA GLU A 60 -6.99 -4.86 4.30
C GLU A 60 -5.93 -5.19 3.27
N ILE A 61 -4.83 -4.45 3.28
CA ILE A 61 -3.66 -4.75 2.49
C ILE A 61 -2.42 -4.74 3.36
N ASN A 62 -1.59 -5.77 3.21
CA ASN A 62 -0.23 -5.82 3.74
C ASN A 62 0.71 -5.87 2.55
N LEU A 63 1.46 -4.80 2.33
CA LEU A 63 2.37 -4.65 1.21
C LEU A 63 3.81 -4.73 1.70
N GLU A 64 4.57 -5.65 1.12
CA GLU A 64 6.02 -5.69 1.28
C GLU A 64 6.66 -5.21 -0.03
N ALA A 65 7.42 -4.15 0.04
CA ALA A 65 8.07 -3.55 -1.12
C ALA A 65 9.50 -3.15 -0.76
N GLY A 66 10.48 -3.80 -1.40
CA GLY A 66 11.88 -3.47 -1.21
C GLY A 66 12.36 -3.56 0.24
N GLY A 67 11.90 -4.53 1.00
CA GLY A 67 12.24 -4.70 2.41
C GLY A 67 11.42 -3.85 3.38
N SER A 68 10.61 -2.93 2.88
CA SER A 68 9.69 -2.12 3.70
C SER A 68 8.32 -2.77 3.75
N LYS A 69 7.63 -2.61 4.88
CA LYS A 69 6.29 -3.15 5.10
C LYS A 69 5.31 -2.03 5.34
N PHE A 70 4.18 -2.11 4.66
CA PHE A 70 3.09 -1.15 4.76
C PHE A 70 1.78 -1.89 5.02
N ARG A 71 0.88 -1.26 5.73
CA ARG A 71 -0.44 -1.84 6.03
C ARG A 71 -1.50 -0.76 6.02
N ALA A 72 -2.65 -1.10 5.42
CA ALA A 72 -3.86 -0.28 5.48
C ALA A 72 -5.07 -1.15 5.73
N VAL A 73 -5.98 -0.67 6.55
CA VAL A 73 -7.24 -1.32 6.88
C VAL A 73 -8.35 -0.29 6.81
N VAL A 74 -9.40 -0.59 6.07
CA VAL A 74 -10.56 0.31 5.91
C VAL A 74 -11.85 -0.48 6.08
N GLU A 75 -12.79 0.09 6.82
CA GLU A 75 -14.17 -0.41 6.91
C GLU A 75 -15.11 0.60 6.26
N SER A 76 -16.11 0.12 5.55
CA SER A 76 -17.10 0.94 4.88
C SER A 76 -18.41 0.15 4.68
N ASP A 77 -19.50 0.85 4.50
CA ASP A 77 -20.78 0.26 4.11
C ASP A 77 -20.80 -0.17 2.63
N ASP A 78 -19.80 0.22 1.86
CA ASP A 78 -19.64 -0.11 0.44
C ASP A 78 -18.26 -0.74 0.24
N LEU A 79 -18.23 -1.97 -0.30
CA LEU A 79 -16.99 -2.71 -0.54
C LEU A 79 -16.06 -1.99 -1.51
N TYR A 80 -16.59 -1.44 -2.60
CA TYR A 80 -15.78 -0.74 -3.60
C TYR A 80 -15.15 0.52 -3.02
N ARG A 81 -15.89 1.22 -2.15
CA ARG A 81 -15.34 2.36 -1.41
C ARG A 81 -14.23 1.94 -0.45
N ALA A 82 -14.43 0.83 0.26
CA ALA A 82 -13.40 0.29 1.15
C ALA A 82 -12.11 -0.04 0.38
N ILE A 83 -12.23 -0.64 -0.80
CA ILE A 83 -11.10 -0.96 -1.67
C ILE A 83 -10.40 0.32 -2.14
N ASP A 84 -11.16 1.33 -2.58
CA ASP A 84 -10.61 2.61 -3.04
C ASP A 84 -9.83 3.32 -1.92
N GLU A 85 -10.41 3.40 -0.74
CA GLU A 85 -9.78 4.05 0.41
C GLU A 85 -8.55 3.28 0.88
N MET A 86 -8.61 1.95 0.90
CA MET A 86 -7.46 1.09 1.20
C MET A 86 -6.30 1.37 0.24
N ARG A 87 -6.58 1.42 -1.05
CA ARG A 87 -5.59 1.72 -2.09
C ARG A 87 -5.00 3.11 -1.89
N ASN A 88 -5.81 4.11 -1.60
CA ASN A 88 -5.35 5.48 -1.41
C ASN A 88 -4.48 5.62 -0.15
N GLU A 89 -4.84 4.94 0.93
CA GLU A 89 -4.04 4.94 2.16
C GLU A 89 -2.67 4.29 1.95
N ILE A 90 -2.64 3.12 1.33
CA ILE A 90 -1.36 2.42 1.12
C ILE A 90 -0.47 3.19 0.15
N MET A 91 -1.04 3.78 -0.90
CA MET A 91 -0.32 4.63 -1.83
C MET A 91 0.31 5.83 -1.12
N GLY A 92 -0.45 6.47 -0.23
CA GLY A 92 0.03 7.60 0.56
C GLY A 92 1.21 7.22 1.45
N GLU A 93 1.17 6.05 2.08
CA GLU A 93 2.27 5.56 2.92
C GLU A 93 3.53 5.28 2.10
N VAL A 94 3.39 4.65 0.93
CA VAL A 94 4.50 4.34 0.03
C VAL A 94 5.16 5.64 -0.46
N ILE A 95 4.36 6.63 -0.86
CA ILE A 95 4.85 7.93 -1.31
C ILE A 95 5.60 8.65 -0.20
N ARG A 96 5.06 8.70 1.01
CA ARG A 96 5.72 9.33 2.17
C ARG A 96 7.06 8.66 2.49
N ALA A 97 7.10 7.34 2.48
CA ALA A 97 8.34 6.60 2.71
C ALA A 97 9.39 6.89 1.64
N SER A 98 8.98 6.97 0.38
CA SER A 98 9.86 7.30 -0.75
C SER A 98 10.43 8.71 -0.62
N ARG A 99 9.61 9.69 -0.24
CA ARG A 99 10.05 11.08 0.00
C ARG A 99 11.04 11.17 1.16
N LYS A 100 10.76 10.45 2.25
CA LYS A 100 11.65 10.40 3.41
C LYS A 100 13.00 9.82 3.04
N LYS A 101 13.02 8.73 2.27
CA LYS A 101 14.25 8.11 1.80
C LYS A 101 15.07 9.06 0.93
N ARG A 102 14.45 9.75 -0.01
CA ARG A 102 15.12 10.74 -0.85
C ARG A 102 15.70 11.90 -0.03
N HIS A 103 14.95 12.38 0.95
CA HIS A 103 15.41 13.45 1.83
C HIS A 103 16.66 13.04 2.62
N LEU A 104 16.68 11.83 3.18
CA LEU A 104 17.83 11.30 3.90
C LEU A 104 19.05 11.14 2.99
N LEU A 105 18.85 10.70 1.75
CA LEU A 105 19.95 10.59 0.77
C LEU A 105 20.54 11.97 0.44
N ARG A 106 19.69 12.98 0.25
CA ARG A 106 20.15 14.37 0.00
C ARG A 106 20.98 14.90 1.16
N ARG A 107 20.52 14.65 2.39
CA ARG A 107 21.28 15.07 3.59
C ARG A 107 22.62 14.37 3.67
N GLY A 108 22.67 13.07 3.36
CA GLY A 108 23.93 12.31 3.30
C GLY A 108 24.90 12.86 2.26
N HIS A 109 24.42 13.14 1.06
CA HIS A 109 25.23 13.76 -0.02
C HIS A 109 25.76 15.13 0.39
N GLN A 110 24.96 15.93 1.05
CA GLN A 110 25.40 17.26 1.52
C GLN A 110 26.49 17.16 2.58
N LYS A 111 26.37 16.22 3.51
CA LYS A 111 27.42 15.95 4.50
C LYS A 111 28.73 15.52 3.86
N ILE A 112 28.69 14.70 2.84
CA ILE A 112 29.87 14.27 2.10
C ILE A 112 30.52 15.47 1.39
N LYS A 113 29.73 16.31 0.73
CA LYS A 113 30.25 17.54 0.08
C LYS A 113 30.90 18.48 1.08
N ASP A 114 30.31 18.68 2.24
CA ASP A 114 30.85 19.54 3.29
C ASP A 114 32.17 19.00 3.82
N LEU A 115 32.30 17.69 4.00
CA LEU A 115 33.55 17.03 4.40
C LEU A 115 34.64 17.23 3.33
N MET A 116 34.30 17.07 2.05
CA MET A 116 35.25 17.26 0.95
C MET A 116 35.76 18.70 0.88
N ARG A 117 34.93 19.69 1.13
CA ARG A 117 35.30 21.11 1.21
C ARG A 117 36.35 21.36 2.30
N ARG A 118 36.16 20.72 3.46
CA ARG A 118 37.10 20.83 4.57
C ARG A 118 38.47 20.29 4.24
N PHE A 119 38.55 19.22 3.45
CA PHE A 119 39.80 18.60 3.04
C PHE A 119 40.48 19.32 1.88
N ARG A 120 39.81 20.20 1.16
CA ARG A 120 40.34 20.97 0.03
C ARG A 120 40.94 22.32 0.43
N SER A 121 40.70 22.78 1.59
CA SER A 121 41.22 24.09 2.04
C SER A 121 42.62 24.00 2.65
#